data_fd261ce5d23e40eb6935df8fbb6d5fe5
#
_entry.id   fd261ce5d23e40eb6935df8fbb6d5fe5
#
_cell.length_a   1.000
_cell.length_b   1.000
_cell.length_c   1.000
_cell.angle_alpha   90.00
_cell.angle_beta   90.00
_cell.angle_gamma   90.00
#
_symmetry.space_group_name_H-M   'P 1'
#
loop_
_entity.id
_entity.type
_entity.pdbx_description
1 polymer ?
#
loop_
_entity_poly.entity_id
_entity_poly.type
_entity_poly.pdbx_seq_one_letter_code
_entity_poly.pdbx_strand_id
1 'polypeptide(L)'
;MSTNGPIKIVFDVYHLYHLPQFDPVIDLLKSDDKFEIFLSTSCRVKQEEKVLTEKILSQKGLQVISEKDEKKRASSIQGLDPDVFICGWSRYDIDHFVTNKTLVGMIYHGIGVKPSYWRDNHERLDLRFVEGPYRIDQLRSHDIETDLVLTGFIKLDPLFNGSGIDSEAIKRELGLDKNKKTILFAPTFYPSSIEQIGIRLGEYTQDYNVILKPHLWTYFLDKFGEVDLKPQRNLFYELTNKYDHITLLTPEHYNIIPFYRISDLLLTEASSTIYEMIALEKPVIVNRFFKLKLSHRLFRYRLYRKRLNREMNQDIANFCFETKRPKDLPGMIETALNKNHTRLDAVKGYQKK
;
A
#
# COMPACT_ATOMS: atom_id res chain seq x y z
N MET A 1 -35.22 7.68 5.88
CA MET A 1 -35.57 6.47 6.63
C MET A 1 -34.96 6.61 8.03
N SER A 2 -35.81 6.75 9.04
CA SER A 2 -35.34 6.80 10.45
C SER A 2 -35.08 5.35 10.87
N THR A 3 -33.83 4.91 10.83
CA THR A 3 -33.44 3.64 11.43
C THR A 3 -33.40 3.84 12.94
N ASN A 4 -34.19 3.07 13.68
CA ASN A 4 -34.24 3.10 15.15
C ASN A 4 -32.99 2.48 15.82
N GLY A 5 -31.86 2.41 15.14
CA GLY A 5 -30.60 1.81 15.61
C GLY A 5 -29.40 2.39 14.89
N PRO A 6 -28.16 2.04 15.31
CA PRO A 6 -26.94 2.47 14.69
C PRO A 6 -26.79 1.93 13.26
N ILE A 7 -26.13 2.69 12.38
CA ILE A 7 -25.80 2.27 11.03
C ILE A 7 -24.69 1.20 11.11
N LYS A 8 -24.97 0.01 10.61
CA LYS A 8 -24.04 -1.12 10.61
C LYS A 8 -23.10 -1.03 9.42
N ILE A 9 -21.81 -0.95 9.68
CA ILE A 9 -20.78 -0.87 8.65
C ILE A 9 -19.81 -2.05 8.76
N VAL A 10 -19.65 -2.80 7.67
CA VAL A 10 -18.66 -3.87 7.57
C VAL A 10 -17.47 -3.37 6.73
N PHE A 11 -16.26 -3.37 7.30
CA PHE A 11 -15.01 -3.18 6.55
C PHE A 11 -14.41 -4.55 6.21
N ASP A 12 -14.37 -4.90 4.94
CA ASP A 12 -13.79 -6.16 4.46
C ASP A 12 -12.28 -6.04 4.26
N VAL A 13 -11.53 -6.34 5.31
CA VAL A 13 -10.06 -6.43 5.30
C VAL A 13 -9.67 -7.77 4.69
N TYR A 14 -9.86 -7.92 3.38
CA TYR A 14 -9.56 -9.15 2.67
C TYR A 14 -8.08 -9.53 2.79
N HIS A 15 -7.17 -8.58 2.55
CA HIS A 15 -5.74 -8.68 2.79
C HIS A 15 -5.31 -7.66 3.84
N LEU A 16 -4.31 -8.00 4.64
CA LEU A 16 -3.81 -7.08 5.68
C LEU A 16 -3.36 -5.73 5.12
N TYR A 17 -2.83 -5.68 3.89
CA TYR A 17 -2.44 -4.41 3.25
C TYR A 17 -3.62 -3.53 2.81
N HIS A 18 -4.88 -3.99 2.95
CA HIS A 18 -6.06 -3.14 2.79
C HIS A 18 -6.38 -2.32 4.04
N LEU A 19 -5.93 -2.75 5.21
CA LEU A 19 -6.29 -2.10 6.47
C LEU A 19 -5.81 -0.64 6.59
N PRO A 20 -4.60 -0.25 6.15
CA PRO A 20 -4.13 1.12 6.32
C PRO A 20 -5.00 2.22 5.71
N GLN A 21 -5.79 1.94 4.66
CA GLN A 21 -6.72 2.93 4.12
C GLN A 21 -8.07 2.94 4.81
N PHE A 22 -8.39 1.89 5.55
CA PHE A 22 -9.61 1.85 6.39
C PHE A 22 -9.36 2.46 7.77
N ASP A 23 -8.14 2.36 8.29
CA ASP A 23 -7.77 2.81 9.64
C ASP A 23 -8.24 4.23 9.96
N PRO A 24 -8.01 5.27 9.13
CA PRO A 24 -8.44 6.62 9.45
C PRO A 24 -9.97 6.76 9.53
N VAL A 25 -10.69 6.04 8.66
CA VAL A 25 -12.16 6.04 8.65
C VAL A 25 -12.72 5.29 9.85
N ILE A 26 -12.17 4.11 10.15
CA ILE A 26 -12.56 3.32 11.32
C ILE A 26 -12.32 4.13 12.60
N ASP A 27 -11.15 4.78 12.72
CA ASP A 27 -10.79 5.55 13.92
C ASP A 27 -11.70 6.76 14.12
N LEU A 28 -12.18 7.38 13.03
CA LEU A 28 -13.16 8.46 13.09
C LEU A 28 -14.54 7.96 13.51
N LEU A 29 -15.03 6.91 12.86
CA LEU A 29 -16.41 6.43 13.04
C LEU A 29 -16.62 5.69 14.36
N LYS A 30 -15.62 4.98 14.89
CA LYS A 30 -15.76 4.22 16.14
C LYS A 30 -16.04 5.07 17.38
N SER A 31 -15.84 6.40 17.29
CA SER A 31 -16.12 7.35 18.37
C SER A 31 -17.55 7.94 18.32
N ASP A 32 -18.36 7.57 17.33
CA ASP A 32 -19.74 8.06 17.15
C ASP A 32 -20.71 6.89 17.28
N ASP A 33 -21.57 6.92 18.32
CA ASP A 33 -22.58 5.89 18.63
C ASP A 33 -23.64 5.67 17.53
N LYS A 34 -23.64 6.53 16.51
CA LYS A 34 -24.47 6.35 15.31
C LYS A 34 -24.03 5.18 14.45
N PHE A 35 -22.79 4.69 14.64
CA PHE A 35 -22.20 3.64 13.82
C PHE A 35 -21.86 2.41 14.64
N GLU A 36 -22.21 1.24 14.13
CA GLU A 36 -21.77 -0.05 14.62
C GLU A 36 -20.83 -0.68 13.60
N ILE A 37 -19.54 -0.83 13.97
CA ILE A 37 -18.48 -1.21 13.04
C ILE A 37 -18.08 -2.65 13.24
N PHE A 38 -18.04 -3.39 12.13
CA PHE A 38 -17.56 -4.76 12.03
C PHE A 38 -16.36 -4.84 11.11
N LEU A 39 -15.38 -5.65 11.47
CA LEU A 39 -14.22 -5.95 10.63
C LEU A 39 -14.32 -7.38 10.12
N SER A 40 -13.98 -7.62 8.88
CA SER A 40 -14.01 -8.96 8.30
C SER A 40 -12.68 -9.30 7.64
N THR A 41 -12.24 -10.57 7.74
CA THR A 41 -11.03 -11.05 7.06
C THR A 41 -11.30 -12.36 6.31
N SER A 42 -10.69 -12.49 5.10
CA SER A 42 -10.91 -13.64 4.22
C SER A 42 -10.10 -14.87 4.65
N CYS A 43 -10.69 -16.06 4.50
CA CYS A 43 -9.96 -17.32 4.64
C CYS A 43 -9.20 -17.73 3.35
N ARG A 44 -9.35 -16.99 2.25
CA ARG A 44 -8.66 -17.27 0.97
C ARG A 44 -7.21 -16.75 0.93
N VAL A 45 -6.80 -15.98 1.94
CA VAL A 45 -5.40 -15.57 2.11
C VAL A 45 -4.57 -16.70 2.74
N LYS A 46 -3.25 -16.56 2.75
CA LYS A 46 -2.37 -17.52 3.43
C LYS A 46 -2.68 -17.56 4.92
N GLN A 47 -2.56 -18.77 5.52
CA GLN A 47 -2.92 -18.96 6.93
C GLN A 47 -2.13 -18.03 7.86
N GLU A 48 -0.85 -17.81 7.58
CA GLU A 48 0.00 -16.91 8.36
C GLU A 48 -0.47 -15.46 8.26
N GLU A 49 -0.89 -15.02 7.06
CA GLU A 49 -1.48 -13.68 6.85
C GLU A 49 -2.80 -13.57 7.60
N LYS A 50 -3.66 -14.60 7.54
CA LYS A 50 -4.94 -14.63 8.22
C LYS A 50 -4.78 -14.48 9.74
N VAL A 51 -3.94 -15.31 10.34
CA VAL A 51 -3.67 -15.29 11.79
C VAL A 51 -3.14 -13.92 12.23
N LEU A 52 -2.21 -13.34 11.48
CA LEU A 52 -1.70 -12.01 11.79
C LEU A 52 -2.80 -10.94 11.64
N THR A 53 -3.61 -11.02 10.57
CA THR A 53 -4.71 -10.08 10.36
C THR A 53 -5.71 -10.16 11.52
N GLU A 54 -6.14 -11.34 11.92
CA GLU A 54 -7.03 -11.56 13.07
C GLU A 54 -6.48 -10.96 14.36
N LYS A 55 -5.18 -11.18 14.63
CA LYS A 55 -4.49 -10.60 15.78
C LYS A 55 -4.54 -9.08 15.77
N ILE A 56 -4.23 -8.46 14.63
CA ILE A 56 -4.24 -7.00 14.46
C ILE A 56 -5.66 -6.43 14.59
N LEU A 57 -6.64 -7.08 13.94
CA LEU A 57 -8.03 -6.62 14.00
C LEU A 57 -8.61 -6.71 15.42
N SER A 58 -8.29 -7.77 16.17
CA SER A 58 -8.75 -7.92 17.56
C SER A 58 -8.24 -6.81 18.50
N GLN A 59 -7.07 -6.24 18.20
CA GLN A 59 -6.50 -5.12 18.98
C GLN A 59 -7.25 -3.79 18.77
N LYS A 60 -8.14 -3.69 17.78
CA LYS A 60 -8.92 -2.47 17.53
C LYS A 60 -10.14 -2.32 18.46
N GLY A 61 -10.47 -3.35 19.24
CA GLY A 61 -11.61 -3.32 20.15
C GLY A 61 -12.98 -3.36 19.45
N LEU A 62 -13.03 -3.84 18.20
CA LEU A 62 -14.22 -3.96 17.37
C LEU A 62 -14.58 -5.44 17.15
N GLN A 63 -15.82 -5.70 16.73
CA GLN A 63 -16.24 -7.06 16.38
C GLN A 63 -15.55 -7.52 15.10
N VAL A 64 -14.96 -8.73 15.13
CA VAL A 64 -14.24 -9.32 14.00
C VAL A 64 -14.95 -10.56 13.50
N ILE A 65 -15.32 -10.55 12.22
CA ILE A 65 -15.91 -11.69 11.52
C ILE A 65 -14.78 -12.45 10.84
N SER A 66 -14.41 -13.58 11.40
CA SER A 66 -13.41 -14.49 10.84
C SER A 66 -13.92 -15.90 10.87
N GLU A 67 -14.03 -16.52 9.72
CA GLU A 67 -14.57 -17.85 9.54
C GLU A 67 -13.56 -18.80 8.89
N LYS A 68 -13.84 -20.10 8.97
CA LYS A 68 -12.97 -21.12 8.36
C LYS A 68 -13.19 -21.28 6.86
N ASP A 69 -14.33 -20.85 6.36
CA ASP A 69 -14.66 -20.86 4.94
C ASP A 69 -15.45 -19.61 4.52
N GLU A 70 -15.33 -19.23 3.23
CA GLU A 70 -15.94 -18.02 2.69
C GLU A 70 -17.48 -18.07 2.68
N LYS A 71 -18.10 -19.25 2.59
CA LYS A 71 -19.56 -19.35 2.61
C LYS A 71 -20.10 -19.00 4.00
N LYS A 72 -19.44 -19.52 5.06
CA LYS A 72 -19.80 -19.15 6.43
C LYS A 72 -19.56 -17.68 6.68
N ARG A 73 -18.42 -17.14 6.21
CA ARG A 73 -18.12 -15.70 6.31
C ARG A 73 -19.21 -14.86 5.64
N ALA A 74 -19.61 -15.24 4.42
CA ALA A 74 -20.71 -14.58 3.71
C ALA A 74 -22.02 -14.65 4.50
N SER A 75 -22.39 -15.83 5.01
CA SER A 75 -23.60 -15.99 5.83
C SER A 75 -23.55 -15.17 7.13
N SER A 76 -22.41 -15.11 7.80
CA SER A 76 -22.23 -14.29 9.00
C SER A 76 -22.39 -12.80 8.69
N ILE A 77 -21.84 -12.31 7.58
CA ILE A 77 -21.98 -10.91 7.15
C ILE A 77 -23.43 -10.62 6.73
N GLN A 78 -24.05 -11.48 5.91
CA GLN A 78 -25.46 -11.32 5.54
C GLN A 78 -26.40 -11.34 6.74
N GLY A 79 -26.11 -12.19 7.74
CA GLY A 79 -26.91 -12.30 8.97
C GLY A 79 -26.85 -11.03 9.83
N LEU A 80 -25.84 -10.18 9.68
CA LEU A 80 -25.79 -8.86 10.30
C LEU A 80 -26.73 -7.86 9.63
N ASP A 81 -27.12 -8.12 8.37
CA ASP A 81 -27.88 -7.20 7.51
C ASP A 81 -27.24 -5.79 7.50
N PRO A 82 -25.98 -5.64 7.03
CA PRO A 82 -25.25 -4.38 7.12
C PRO A 82 -25.86 -3.32 6.20
N ASP A 83 -25.94 -2.09 6.70
CA ASP A 83 -26.34 -0.93 5.89
C ASP A 83 -25.26 -0.57 4.87
N VAL A 84 -23.97 -0.75 5.24
CA VAL A 84 -22.80 -0.39 4.41
C VAL A 84 -21.76 -1.50 4.45
N PHE A 85 -21.24 -1.84 3.27
CA PHE A 85 -20.12 -2.77 3.10
C PHE A 85 -18.97 -2.07 2.36
N ILE A 86 -17.81 -1.98 3.00
CA ILE A 86 -16.61 -1.31 2.45
C ILE A 86 -15.56 -2.35 2.10
N CYS A 87 -15.09 -2.33 0.84
CA CYS A 87 -14.02 -3.21 0.37
C CYS A 87 -12.81 -2.44 -0.17
N GLY A 88 -11.64 -3.09 -0.23
CA GLY A 88 -10.40 -2.53 -0.77
C GLY A 88 -10.12 -2.96 -2.21
N TRP A 89 -10.90 -3.89 -2.74
CA TRP A 89 -10.88 -4.38 -4.13
C TRP A 89 -12.17 -5.14 -4.45
N SER A 90 -12.42 -5.44 -5.72
CA SER A 90 -13.64 -6.09 -6.19
C SER A 90 -13.36 -7.36 -7.01
N ARG A 91 -12.38 -8.19 -6.57
CA ARG A 91 -11.97 -9.42 -7.27
C ARG A 91 -12.65 -10.69 -6.77
N TYR A 92 -13.74 -10.55 -6.06
CA TYR A 92 -14.56 -11.65 -5.54
C TYR A 92 -16.03 -11.30 -5.69
N ASP A 93 -16.87 -12.29 -5.57
CA ASP A 93 -18.30 -12.12 -5.72
C ASP A 93 -18.89 -11.45 -4.46
N ILE A 94 -19.09 -10.14 -4.59
CA ILE A 94 -19.59 -9.28 -3.50
C ILE A 94 -21.04 -9.62 -3.16
N ASP A 95 -21.86 -10.05 -4.13
CA ASP A 95 -23.27 -10.38 -3.93
C ASP A 95 -23.48 -11.50 -2.90
N HIS A 96 -22.48 -12.37 -2.72
CA HIS A 96 -22.55 -13.39 -1.67
C HIS A 96 -22.44 -12.84 -0.25
N PHE A 97 -22.03 -11.59 -0.06
CA PHE A 97 -21.78 -10.99 1.27
C PHE A 97 -22.85 -9.98 1.68
N VAL A 98 -23.61 -9.46 0.75
CA VAL A 98 -24.53 -8.34 0.96
C VAL A 98 -25.91 -8.62 0.40
N THR A 99 -26.90 -7.83 0.81
CA THR A 99 -28.25 -7.83 0.24
C THR A 99 -28.43 -6.63 -0.70
N ASN A 100 -29.53 -6.58 -1.43
CA ASN A 100 -29.84 -5.43 -2.32
C ASN A 100 -30.05 -4.11 -1.55
N LYS A 101 -30.19 -4.16 -0.22
CA LYS A 101 -30.35 -2.98 0.63
C LYS A 101 -29.03 -2.40 1.07
N THR A 102 -27.96 -3.20 1.08
CA THR A 102 -26.63 -2.82 1.53
C THR A 102 -25.98 -1.87 0.52
N LEU A 103 -25.50 -0.72 0.95
CA LEU A 103 -24.68 0.16 0.15
C LEU A 103 -23.24 -0.39 0.08
N VAL A 104 -22.70 -0.60 -1.12
CA VAL A 104 -21.36 -1.14 -1.31
C VAL A 104 -20.39 -0.06 -1.78
N GLY A 105 -19.43 0.26 -0.94
CA GLY A 105 -18.37 1.24 -1.22
C GLY A 105 -17.00 0.59 -1.40
N MET A 106 -16.17 1.16 -2.29
CA MET A 106 -14.79 0.75 -2.45
C MET A 106 -13.83 1.89 -2.12
N ILE A 107 -12.90 1.63 -1.18
CA ILE A 107 -11.75 2.49 -0.90
C ILE A 107 -10.51 1.82 -1.48
N TYR A 108 -9.87 2.48 -2.45
CA TYR A 108 -8.70 1.90 -3.13
C TYR A 108 -7.50 1.74 -2.18
N HIS A 109 -6.83 0.58 -2.25
CA HIS A 109 -5.66 0.28 -1.41
C HIS A 109 -4.35 0.89 -1.89
N GLY A 110 -4.36 1.71 -2.93
CA GLY A 110 -3.17 2.40 -3.45
C GLY A 110 -3.49 3.34 -4.59
N ILE A 111 -2.58 4.24 -4.89
CA ILE A 111 -2.65 5.19 -5.98
C ILE A 111 -2.12 4.55 -7.27
N GLY A 112 -2.81 4.77 -8.35
CA GLY A 112 -2.85 3.95 -9.51
C GLY A 112 -1.77 4.02 -10.57
N VAL A 113 -0.68 3.29 -10.40
CA VAL A 113 0.21 2.91 -11.51
C VAL A 113 -0.16 1.58 -12.17
N LYS A 114 -1.19 0.88 -11.67
CA LYS A 114 -1.55 -0.46 -12.13
C LYS A 114 -2.90 -0.46 -12.82
N PRO A 115 -3.03 -1.17 -13.96
CA PRO A 115 -4.31 -1.27 -14.67
C PRO A 115 -5.43 -1.94 -13.88
N SER A 116 -5.12 -2.60 -12.76
CA SER A 116 -6.11 -3.23 -11.89
C SER A 116 -7.15 -2.25 -11.34
N TYR A 117 -6.82 -0.97 -11.18
CA TYR A 117 -7.73 0.02 -10.59
C TYR A 117 -8.99 0.30 -11.43
N TRP A 118 -8.96 0.06 -12.75
CA TRP A 118 -10.13 0.17 -13.62
C TRP A 118 -10.58 -1.16 -14.23
N ARG A 119 -9.72 -2.20 -14.24
CA ARG A 119 -10.08 -3.54 -14.73
C ARG A 119 -10.84 -4.36 -13.70
N ASP A 120 -10.55 -4.14 -12.42
CA ASP A 120 -11.26 -4.81 -11.34
C ASP A 120 -12.54 -4.00 -11.05
N ASN A 121 -13.56 -4.24 -11.86
CA ASN A 121 -14.88 -3.64 -11.75
C ASN A 121 -15.92 -4.70 -11.44
N HIS A 122 -16.72 -4.49 -10.41
CA HIS A 122 -17.86 -5.35 -10.05
C HIS A 122 -19.13 -4.51 -10.11
N GLU A 123 -20.18 -5.04 -10.73
CA GLU A 123 -21.45 -4.33 -10.92
C GLU A 123 -22.16 -3.97 -9.62
N ARG A 124 -21.86 -4.72 -8.54
CA ARG A 124 -22.43 -4.49 -7.20
C ARG A 124 -21.83 -3.29 -6.47
N LEU A 125 -20.82 -2.62 -7.02
CA LEU A 125 -20.28 -1.40 -6.42
C LEU A 125 -21.20 -0.22 -6.67
N ASP A 126 -21.72 0.38 -5.62
CA ASP A 126 -22.53 1.59 -5.66
C ASP A 126 -21.65 2.85 -5.65
N LEU A 127 -20.56 2.85 -4.86
CA LEU A 127 -19.69 4.00 -4.66
C LEU A 127 -18.20 3.63 -4.80
N ARG A 128 -17.39 4.58 -5.29
CA ARG A 128 -15.92 4.52 -5.22
C ARG A 128 -15.38 5.82 -4.65
N PHE A 129 -14.59 5.72 -3.60
CA PHE A 129 -13.88 6.84 -3.00
C PHE A 129 -12.56 7.02 -3.73
N VAL A 130 -12.32 8.19 -4.31
CA VAL A 130 -11.21 8.45 -5.22
C VAL A 130 -10.32 9.59 -4.73
N GLU A 131 -9.04 9.47 -5.06
CA GLU A 131 -7.98 10.32 -4.52
C GLU A 131 -7.87 11.69 -5.19
N GLY A 132 -8.32 11.84 -6.44
CA GLY A 132 -8.16 13.10 -7.17
C GLY A 132 -8.94 13.15 -8.48
N PRO A 133 -9.03 14.35 -9.11
CA PRO A 133 -9.71 14.53 -10.38
C PRO A 133 -9.17 13.63 -11.49
N TYR A 134 -7.84 13.43 -11.54
CA TYR A 134 -7.22 12.53 -12.50
C TYR A 134 -7.78 11.10 -12.43
N ARG A 135 -8.08 10.60 -11.22
CA ARG A 135 -8.68 9.28 -11.06
C ARG A 135 -10.12 9.26 -11.59
N ILE A 136 -10.88 10.32 -11.40
CA ILE A 136 -12.23 10.45 -11.94
C ILE A 136 -12.17 10.35 -13.46
N ASP A 137 -11.34 11.16 -14.11
CA ASP A 137 -11.18 11.17 -15.57
C ASP A 137 -10.71 9.81 -16.09
N GLN A 138 -9.76 9.18 -15.41
CA GLN A 138 -9.25 7.85 -15.76
C GLN A 138 -10.35 6.78 -15.69
N LEU A 139 -11.15 6.75 -14.63
CA LEU A 139 -12.23 5.77 -14.48
C LEU A 139 -13.30 6.00 -15.54
N ARG A 140 -13.70 7.24 -15.78
CA ARG A 140 -14.68 7.58 -16.83
C ARG A 140 -14.17 7.24 -18.24
N SER A 141 -12.88 7.42 -18.52
CA SER A 141 -12.28 7.01 -19.82
C SER A 141 -12.24 5.49 -20.03
N HIS A 142 -12.50 4.71 -18.99
CA HIS A 142 -12.62 3.25 -19.02
C HIS A 142 -14.05 2.76 -18.79
N ASP A 143 -15.06 3.59 -19.07
CA ASP A 143 -16.49 3.28 -18.99
C ASP A 143 -16.92 2.78 -17.58
N ILE A 144 -16.28 3.29 -16.53
CA ILE A 144 -16.70 3.02 -15.16
C ILE A 144 -17.79 4.01 -14.78
N GLU A 145 -19.03 3.53 -14.65
CA GLU A 145 -20.21 4.35 -14.38
C GLU A 145 -20.56 4.46 -12.89
N THR A 146 -19.94 3.65 -12.03
CA THR A 146 -20.12 3.70 -10.56
C THR A 146 -20.01 5.14 -10.05
N ASP A 147 -20.79 5.53 -9.06
CA ASP A 147 -20.70 6.84 -8.43
C ASP A 147 -19.31 7.07 -7.82
N LEU A 148 -18.70 8.23 -8.15
CA LEU A 148 -17.36 8.58 -7.73
C LEU A 148 -17.42 9.73 -6.69
N VAL A 149 -16.86 9.46 -5.51
CA VAL A 149 -16.79 10.44 -4.42
C VAL A 149 -15.35 10.88 -4.24
N LEU A 150 -15.07 12.15 -4.50
CA LEU A 150 -13.74 12.73 -4.33
C LEU A 150 -13.48 12.96 -2.84
N THR A 151 -12.58 12.18 -2.25
CA THR A 151 -12.23 12.24 -0.82
C THR A 151 -10.77 12.60 -0.57
N GLY A 152 -9.94 12.59 -1.60
CA GLY A 152 -8.50 12.52 -1.41
C GLY A 152 -8.04 11.08 -1.09
N PHE A 153 -6.74 10.90 -0.85
CA PHE A 153 -6.19 9.60 -0.50
C PHE A 153 -6.15 9.41 1.01
N ILE A 154 -7.25 8.93 1.57
CA ILE A 154 -7.56 8.83 3.01
C ILE A 154 -6.43 8.18 3.83
N LYS A 155 -5.73 7.20 3.28
CA LYS A 155 -4.58 6.54 3.93
C LYS A 155 -3.53 7.53 4.45
N LEU A 156 -3.38 8.70 3.83
CA LEU A 156 -2.40 9.72 4.20
C LEU A 156 -2.88 10.67 5.30
N ASP A 157 -4.16 10.69 5.65
CA ASP A 157 -4.73 11.62 6.63
C ASP A 157 -3.93 11.68 7.95
N PRO A 158 -3.43 10.56 8.52
CA PRO A 158 -2.63 10.61 9.74
C PRO A 158 -1.33 11.43 9.64
N LEU A 159 -0.86 11.72 8.43
CA LEU A 159 0.35 12.55 8.23
C LEU A 159 0.03 14.06 8.22
N PHE A 160 -1.23 14.43 8.00
CA PHE A 160 -1.66 15.82 7.81
C PHE A 160 -2.59 16.34 8.91
N ASN A 161 -3.35 15.46 9.58
CA ASN A 161 -4.36 15.85 10.57
C ASN A 161 -3.88 15.89 12.03
N GLY A 162 -2.56 15.80 12.26
CA GLY A 162 -1.99 15.86 13.61
C GLY A 162 -2.20 14.59 14.45
N SER A 163 -2.61 13.46 13.85
CA SER A 163 -2.70 12.18 14.54
C SER A 163 -1.33 11.83 15.15
N GLY A 164 -1.25 11.69 16.45
CA GLY A 164 -0.06 11.56 17.28
C GLY A 164 0.97 10.48 16.91
N ILE A 165 1.53 10.54 15.68
CA ILE A 165 2.66 9.70 15.27
C ILE A 165 3.89 10.20 16.02
N ASP A 166 4.28 9.48 17.09
CA ASP A 166 5.49 9.78 17.84
C ASP A 166 6.75 9.33 17.07
N SER A 167 7.26 10.26 16.26
CA SER A 167 8.45 10.01 15.43
C SER A 167 9.69 9.61 16.24
N GLU A 168 9.86 10.17 17.43
CA GLU A 168 11.03 9.87 18.27
C GLU A 168 10.92 8.51 18.96
N ALA A 169 9.70 8.11 19.35
CA ALA A 169 9.47 6.76 19.85
C ALA A 169 9.76 5.70 18.77
N ILE A 170 9.27 5.91 17.55
CA ILE A 170 9.51 5.00 16.41
C ILE A 170 11.00 4.90 16.09
N LYS A 171 11.72 6.03 16.04
CA LYS A 171 13.17 6.02 15.78
C LYS A 171 13.93 5.26 16.85
N ARG A 172 13.57 5.43 18.12
CA ARG A 172 14.19 4.69 19.25
C ARG A 172 13.90 3.19 19.16
N GLU A 173 12.63 2.82 18.89
CA GLU A 173 12.22 1.42 18.74
C GLU A 173 13.03 0.71 17.65
N LEU A 174 13.26 1.40 16.52
CA LEU A 174 14.01 0.86 15.40
C LEU A 174 15.54 1.00 15.56
N GLY A 175 16.04 1.58 16.63
CA GLY A 175 17.48 1.77 16.88
C GLY A 175 18.16 2.70 15.88
N LEU A 176 17.45 3.68 15.30
CA LEU A 176 18.01 4.56 14.29
C LEU A 176 19.00 5.58 14.88
N ASP A 177 20.13 5.76 14.21
CA ASP A 177 21.11 6.81 14.57
C ASP A 177 20.52 8.19 14.28
N LYS A 178 20.44 9.04 15.29
CA LYS A 178 19.87 10.39 15.22
C LYS A 178 20.64 11.34 14.30
N ASN A 179 21.92 11.06 14.06
CA ASN A 179 22.79 11.88 13.23
C ASN A 179 22.77 11.52 11.76
N LYS A 180 22.10 10.39 11.41
CA LYS A 180 22.01 9.90 10.04
C LYS A 180 20.65 10.19 9.43
N LYS A 181 20.63 10.54 8.14
CA LYS A 181 19.40 10.57 7.34
C LYS A 181 18.83 9.15 7.20
N THR A 182 17.52 9.05 7.10
CA THR A 182 16.82 7.77 7.04
C THR A 182 16.25 7.53 5.64
N ILE A 183 16.62 6.40 5.06
CA ILE A 183 16.12 5.89 3.77
C ILE A 183 15.05 4.83 4.06
N LEU A 184 13.84 5.03 3.57
CA LEU A 184 12.83 3.98 3.52
C LEU A 184 12.97 3.24 2.20
N PHE A 185 13.44 2.00 2.23
CA PHE A 185 13.41 1.14 1.04
C PHE A 185 12.17 0.25 1.09
N ALA A 186 11.21 0.56 0.22
CA ALA A 186 9.95 -0.16 0.08
C ALA A 186 9.91 -0.91 -1.27
N PRO A 187 10.63 -2.03 -1.42
CA PRO A 187 10.64 -2.79 -2.66
C PRO A 187 9.30 -3.47 -2.90
N THR A 188 8.89 -3.54 -4.17
CA THR A 188 7.75 -4.37 -4.57
C THR A 188 8.17 -5.85 -4.60
N PHE A 189 7.17 -6.75 -4.48
CA PHE A 189 7.45 -8.18 -4.63
C PHE A 189 7.77 -8.58 -6.08
N TYR A 190 7.20 -7.87 -7.09
CA TYR A 190 7.50 -8.06 -8.51
C TYR A 190 6.88 -6.95 -9.39
N PRO A 191 7.63 -6.34 -10.32
CA PRO A 191 9.09 -6.48 -10.50
C PRO A 191 9.87 -5.83 -9.37
N SER A 192 11.01 -6.38 -8.96
CA SER A 192 11.82 -5.88 -7.85
C SER A 192 13.28 -5.66 -8.24
N SER A 193 13.88 -4.64 -7.63
CA SER A 193 15.29 -4.29 -7.80
C SER A 193 16.22 -4.91 -6.77
N ILE A 194 15.67 -5.35 -5.63
CA ILE A 194 16.47 -5.78 -4.47
C ILE A 194 17.47 -6.90 -4.82
N GLU A 195 17.06 -7.87 -5.62
CA GLU A 195 17.95 -8.98 -6.00
C GLU A 195 19.10 -8.56 -6.94
N GLN A 196 18.95 -7.42 -7.65
CA GLN A 196 20.03 -6.86 -8.48
C GLN A 196 20.99 -5.98 -7.67
N ILE A 197 20.50 -5.31 -6.63
CA ILE A 197 21.33 -4.59 -5.68
C ILE A 197 22.11 -5.59 -4.84
N GLY A 198 21.41 -6.61 -4.34
CA GLY A 198 21.99 -7.67 -3.50
C GLY A 198 22.53 -7.12 -2.19
N ILE A 199 23.50 -7.80 -1.64
CA ILE A 199 24.16 -7.47 -0.37
C ILE A 199 24.86 -6.10 -0.42
N ARG A 200 25.18 -5.59 -1.63
CA ARG A 200 25.81 -4.28 -1.81
C ARG A 200 24.93 -3.10 -1.36
N LEU A 201 23.63 -3.34 -1.12
CA LEU A 201 22.78 -2.29 -0.53
C LEU A 201 23.41 -1.72 0.74
N GLY A 202 23.95 -2.58 1.63
CA GLY A 202 24.59 -2.13 2.85
C GLY A 202 25.84 -1.28 2.62
N GLU A 203 26.65 -1.65 1.64
CA GLU A 203 27.83 -0.85 1.26
C GLU A 203 27.43 0.52 0.68
N TYR A 204 26.35 0.55 -0.10
CA TYR A 204 25.86 1.75 -0.77
C TYR A 204 25.15 2.74 0.18
N THR A 205 24.80 2.30 1.38
CA THR A 205 23.97 3.08 2.33
C THR A 205 24.60 3.20 3.72
N GLN A 206 25.89 2.92 3.88
CA GLN A 206 26.59 2.89 5.19
C GLN A 206 26.51 4.22 5.98
N ASP A 207 26.34 5.34 5.30
CA ASP A 207 26.22 6.66 5.92
C ASP A 207 24.79 7.05 6.29
N TYR A 208 23.83 6.14 6.10
CA TYR A 208 22.41 6.36 6.31
C TYR A 208 21.82 5.30 7.25
N ASN A 209 20.70 5.61 7.88
CA ASN A 209 19.80 4.57 8.38
C ASN A 209 18.98 4.01 7.21
N VAL A 210 18.74 2.72 7.18
CA VAL A 210 17.89 2.08 6.17
C VAL A 210 16.78 1.30 6.85
N ILE A 211 15.54 1.67 6.54
CA ILE A 211 14.35 0.92 6.92
C ILE A 211 13.92 0.08 5.71
N LEU A 212 14.06 -1.24 5.79
CA LEU A 212 13.54 -2.15 4.78
C LEU A 212 12.08 -2.49 5.07
N LYS A 213 11.18 -2.11 4.17
CA LYS A 213 9.74 -2.38 4.25
C LYS A 213 9.28 -3.18 3.02
N PRO A 214 9.52 -4.50 2.97
CA PRO A 214 9.04 -5.33 1.87
C PRO A 214 7.52 -5.34 1.77
N HIS A 215 7.01 -5.59 0.57
CA HIS A 215 5.59 -5.84 0.40
C HIS A 215 5.18 -7.11 1.18
N LEU A 216 4.02 -7.11 1.85
CA LEU A 216 3.58 -8.22 2.71
C LEU A 216 3.59 -9.58 1.99
N TRP A 217 3.29 -9.62 0.71
CA TRP A 217 3.36 -10.86 -0.06
C TRP A 217 4.76 -11.48 -0.16
N THR A 218 5.83 -10.70 0.03
CA THR A 218 7.19 -11.26 0.11
C THR A 218 7.38 -12.14 1.35
N TYR A 219 6.63 -11.88 2.41
CA TYR A 219 6.65 -12.71 3.62
C TYR A 219 5.75 -13.94 3.50
N PHE A 220 4.52 -13.76 3.01
CA PHE A 220 3.49 -14.79 3.04
C PHE A 220 3.49 -15.71 1.83
N LEU A 221 4.05 -15.31 0.69
CA LEU A 221 4.08 -16.12 -0.52
C LEU A 221 5.48 -16.66 -0.82
N ASP A 222 5.57 -17.96 -1.08
CA ASP A 222 6.79 -18.53 -1.63
C ASP A 222 6.95 -18.19 -3.12
N LYS A 223 5.82 -18.15 -3.84
CA LYS A 223 5.80 -17.86 -5.28
C LYS A 223 4.66 -16.90 -5.63
N PHE A 224 4.91 -16.02 -6.58
CA PHE A 224 3.90 -15.24 -7.26
C PHE A 224 3.86 -15.63 -8.75
N GLY A 225 2.97 -16.55 -9.13
CA GLY A 225 3.03 -17.23 -10.42
C GLY A 225 4.37 -17.97 -10.58
N GLU A 226 5.13 -17.61 -11.63
CA GLU A 226 6.46 -18.19 -11.90
C GLU A 226 7.61 -17.53 -11.09
N VAL A 227 7.32 -16.51 -10.31
CA VAL A 227 8.33 -15.73 -9.58
C VAL A 227 8.51 -16.34 -8.19
N ASP A 228 9.70 -16.83 -7.88
CA ASP A 228 10.10 -17.28 -6.55
C ASP A 228 10.46 -16.05 -5.69
N LEU A 229 9.82 -15.92 -4.52
CA LEU A 229 10.02 -14.80 -3.59
C LEU A 229 10.97 -15.15 -2.43
N LYS A 230 11.35 -16.44 -2.27
CA LYS A 230 12.29 -16.86 -1.22
C LYS A 230 13.66 -16.20 -1.31
N PRO A 231 14.27 -16.03 -2.52
CA PRO A 231 15.56 -15.33 -2.63
C PRO A 231 15.51 -13.89 -2.12
N GLN A 232 14.41 -13.15 -2.36
CA GLN A 232 14.25 -11.81 -1.83
C GLN A 232 14.16 -11.81 -0.31
N ARG A 233 13.35 -12.71 0.25
CA ARG A 233 13.18 -12.86 1.70
C ARG A 233 14.50 -13.21 2.39
N ASN A 234 15.26 -14.15 1.85
CA ASN A 234 16.56 -14.53 2.38
C ASN A 234 17.56 -13.36 2.36
N LEU A 235 17.55 -12.59 1.27
CA LEU A 235 18.42 -11.43 1.12
C LEU A 235 18.11 -10.33 2.16
N PHE A 236 16.84 -10.12 2.52
CA PHE A 236 16.50 -9.18 3.56
C PHE A 236 17.08 -9.58 4.92
N TYR A 237 17.00 -10.87 5.30
CA TYR A 237 17.62 -11.37 6.52
C TYR A 237 19.17 -11.31 6.46
N GLU A 238 19.76 -11.61 5.31
CA GLU A 238 21.21 -11.49 5.13
C GLU A 238 21.69 -10.04 5.30
N LEU A 239 20.97 -9.09 4.74
CA LEU A 239 21.28 -7.67 4.88
C LEU A 239 21.26 -7.20 6.33
N THR A 240 20.21 -7.54 7.07
CA THR A 240 20.08 -7.13 8.48
C THR A 240 21.05 -7.85 9.41
N ASN A 241 21.42 -9.08 9.11
CA ASN A 241 22.43 -9.80 9.88
C ASN A 241 23.86 -9.25 9.65
N LYS A 242 24.10 -8.63 8.49
CA LYS A 242 25.43 -8.14 8.11
C LYS A 242 25.65 -6.67 8.42
N TYR A 243 24.60 -5.85 8.44
CA TYR A 243 24.71 -4.40 8.51
C TYR A 243 23.79 -3.80 9.59
N ASP A 244 24.36 -3.27 10.66
CA ASP A 244 23.64 -2.73 11.81
C ASP A 244 22.79 -1.48 11.49
N HIS A 245 23.11 -0.75 10.40
CA HIS A 245 22.35 0.42 9.97
C HIS A 245 21.10 0.08 9.13
N ILE A 246 20.84 -1.21 8.90
CA ILE A 246 19.67 -1.71 8.14
C ILE A 246 18.70 -2.40 9.10
N THR A 247 17.50 -1.87 9.20
CA THR A 247 16.41 -2.45 10.01
C THR A 247 15.33 -3.01 9.11
N LEU A 248 14.99 -4.30 9.27
CA LEU A 248 13.90 -4.95 8.53
C LEU A 248 12.59 -4.85 9.32
N LEU A 249 11.57 -4.27 8.73
CA LEU A 249 10.24 -4.26 9.31
C LEU A 249 9.55 -5.61 9.10
N THR A 250 9.09 -6.22 10.18
CA THR A 250 8.32 -7.46 10.15
C THR A 250 6.88 -7.24 9.63
N PRO A 251 6.12 -8.29 9.31
CA PRO A 251 4.74 -8.16 8.84
C PRO A 251 3.79 -7.45 9.81
N GLU A 252 4.09 -7.43 11.10
CA GLU A 252 3.35 -6.68 12.12
C GLU A 252 3.35 -5.18 11.86
N HIS A 253 4.40 -4.67 11.21
CA HIS A 253 4.48 -3.29 10.72
C HIS A 253 3.73 -3.14 9.38
N TYR A 254 2.48 -3.64 9.31
CA TYR A 254 1.67 -3.63 8.08
C TYR A 254 1.45 -2.24 7.52
N ASN A 255 1.29 -1.23 8.40
CA ASN A 255 1.07 0.16 8.02
C ASN A 255 2.39 0.88 7.74
N ILE A 256 2.55 1.42 6.53
CA ILE A 256 3.75 2.15 6.10
C ILE A 256 3.76 3.62 6.56
N ILE A 257 2.61 4.17 6.93
CA ILE A 257 2.42 5.60 7.20
C ILE A 257 3.39 6.16 8.25
N PRO A 258 3.61 5.53 9.42
CA PRO A 258 4.56 6.02 10.40
C PRO A 258 5.99 6.15 9.86
N PHE A 259 6.38 5.24 8.95
CA PHE A 259 7.72 5.23 8.37
C PHE A 259 7.93 6.30 7.31
N TYR A 260 6.88 6.73 6.60
CA TYR A 260 6.96 7.94 5.77
C TYR A 260 7.29 9.19 6.60
N ARG A 261 6.70 9.31 7.80
CA ARG A 261 6.92 10.46 8.67
C ARG A 261 8.38 10.61 9.05
N ILE A 262 9.06 9.52 9.42
CA ILE A 262 10.42 9.52 9.95
C ILE A 262 11.52 9.40 8.88
N SER A 263 11.17 9.13 7.62
CA SER A 263 12.14 8.95 6.54
C SER A 263 12.40 10.25 5.79
N ASP A 264 13.64 10.44 5.35
CA ASP A 264 14.08 11.58 4.52
C ASP A 264 14.00 11.30 3.03
N LEU A 265 14.01 10.02 2.63
CA LEU A 265 14.05 9.56 1.25
C LEU A 265 13.29 8.23 1.11
N LEU A 266 12.53 8.07 0.03
CA LEU A 266 12.00 6.78 -0.40
C LEU A 266 12.82 6.20 -1.53
N LEU A 267 13.22 4.94 -1.38
CA LEU A 267 13.77 4.10 -2.45
C LEU A 267 12.73 3.03 -2.79
N THR A 268 12.35 2.91 -4.07
CA THR A 268 11.31 1.96 -4.49
C THR A 268 11.41 1.65 -5.99
N GLU A 269 10.39 0.93 -6.50
CA GLU A 269 10.23 0.65 -7.93
C GLU A 269 8.88 1.19 -8.43
N ALA A 270 8.10 0.33 -9.10
CA ALA A 270 6.75 0.66 -9.59
C ALA A 270 5.70 0.40 -8.50
N SER A 271 5.50 1.37 -7.64
CA SER A 271 4.65 1.27 -6.46
C SER A 271 3.81 2.54 -6.26
N SER A 272 2.65 2.39 -5.62
CA SER A 272 1.84 3.53 -5.14
C SER A 272 2.58 4.38 -4.11
N THR A 273 3.54 3.79 -3.39
CA THR A 273 4.37 4.49 -2.41
C THR A 273 5.10 5.71 -2.97
N ILE A 274 5.33 5.74 -4.29
CA ILE A 274 5.90 6.91 -5.00
C ILE A 274 5.00 8.12 -4.77
N TYR A 275 3.72 7.99 -5.08
CA TYR A 275 2.74 9.09 -4.98
C TYR A 275 2.47 9.45 -3.52
N GLU A 276 2.48 8.46 -2.64
CA GLU A 276 2.31 8.65 -1.20
C GLU A 276 3.45 9.49 -0.62
N MET A 277 4.69 9.26 -1.05
CA MET A 277 5.86 9.99 -0.54
C MET A 277 5.99 11.40 -1.14
N ILE A 278 5.67 11.57 -2.44
CA ILE A 278 5.68 12.91 -3.05
C ILE A 278 4.60 13.82 -2.50
N ALA A 279 3.47 13.27 -1.99
CA ALA A 279 2.47 14.05 -1.29
C ALA A 279 3.04 14.75 -0.03
N LEU A 280 4.15 14.23 0.51
CA LEU A 280 4.89 14.83 1.63
C LEU A 280 6.05 15.74 1.17
N GLU A 281 6.16 16.01 -0.12
CA GLU A 281 7.26 16.78 -0.74
C GLU A 281 8.66 16.19 -0.47
N LYS A 282 8.73 14.90 -0.14
CA LYS A 282 9.97 14.19 0.13
C LYS A 282 10.52 13.52 -1.14
N PRO A 283 11.86 13.42 -1.27
CA PRO A 283 12.48 12.84 -2.46
C PRO A 283 12.17 11.35 -2.61
N VAL A 284 12.02 10.93 -3.86
CA VAL A 284 11.81 9.54 -4.23
C VAL A 284 12.83 9.14 -5.29
N ILE A 285 13.51 8.02 -5.07
CA ILE A 285 14.33 7.35 -6.08
C ILE A 285 13.60 6.11 -6.58
N VAL A 286 13.40 6.05 -7.89
CA VAL A 286 12.79 4.91 -8.57
C VAL A 286 13.86 4.10 -9.28
N ASN A 287 14.04 2.86 -8.85
CA ASN A 287 14.92 1.92 -9.51
C ASN A 287 14.30 1.41 -10.82
N ARG A 288 15.03 1.54 -11.93
CA ARG A 288 14.60 1.10 -13.26
C ARG A 288 15.27 -0.19 -13.72
N PHE A 289 15.95 -0.87 -12.83
CA PHE A 289 16.57 -2.18 -13.04
C PHE A 289 15.84 -3.23 -12.21
N PHE A 290 15.45 -4.32 -12.85
CA PHE A 290 14.62 -5.35 -12.22
C PHE A 290 15.11 -6.74 -12.56
N LYS A 291 14.99 -7.68 -11.62
CA LYS A 291 15.00 -9.09 -11.97
C LYS A 291 13.64 -9.45 -12.57
N LEU A 292 13.63 -9.80 -13.84
CA LEU A 292 12.42 -10.11 -14.59
C LEU A 292 12.38 -11.59 -14.97
N LYS A 293 11.19 -12.19 -14.91
CA LYS A 293 10.96 -13.52 -15.47
C LYS A 293 11.17 -13.53 -16.99
N LEU A 294 11.51 -14.70 -17.55
CA LEU A 294 11.92 -14.81 -18.95
C LEU A 294 10.90 -14.20 -19.92
N SER A 295 9.60 -14.48 -19.73
CA SER A 295 8.55 -13.94 -20.58
C SER A 295 8.45 -12.42 -20.58
N HIS A 296 8.81 -11.74 -19.47
CA HIS A 296 8.84 -10.27 -19.38
C HIS A 296 10.19 -9.68 -19.85
N ARG A 297 11.26 -10.49 -19.87
CA ARG A 297 12.54 -10.09 -20.47
C ARG A 297 12.43 -10.05 -22.00
N LEU A 298 11.84 -11.08 -22.59
CA LEU A 298 11.67 -11.21 -24.04
C LEU A 298 10.55 -10.31 -24.58
N PHE A 299 9.45 -10.18 -23.83
CA PHE A 299 8.26 -9.44 -24.25
C PHE A 299 7.92 -8.34 -23.24
N ARG A 300 8.72 -7.27 -23.21
CA ARG A 300 8.57 -6.17 -22.25
C ARG A 300 7.18 -5.51 -22.26
N TYR A 301 6.48 -5.49 -23.39
CA TYR A 301 5.12 -4.96 -23.48
C TYR A 301 4.14 -5.67 -22.52
N ARG A 302 4.39 -6.96 -22.18
CA ARG A 302 3.57 -7.72 -21.22
C ARG A 302 3.72 -7.19 -19.80
N LEU A 303 4.91 -6.70 -19.44
CA LEU A 303 5.15 -6.06 -18.15
C LEU A 303 4.32 -4.79 -18.02
N TYR A 304 4.38 -3.91 -19.03
CA TYR A 304 3.62 -2.65 -19.03
C TYR A 304 2.12 -2.90 -19.04
N ARG A 305 1.63 -3.82 -19.85
CA ARG A 305 0.21 -4.14 -19.90
C ARG A 305 -0.35 -4.71 -18.60
N LYS A 306 0.46 -5.49 -17.82
CA LYS A 306 -0.03 -6.23 -16.65
C LYS A 306 0.34 -5.58 -15.32
N ARG A 307 1.43 -4.81 -15.26
CA ARG A 307 2.04 -4.38 -14.02
C ARG A 307 2.29 -2.89 -13.91
N LEU A 308 2.54 -2.23 -15.03
CA LEU A 308 2.88 -0.82 -15.07
C LEU A 308 1.92 -0.10 -16.02
N ASN A 309 1.35 1.01 -15.58
CA ASN A 309 0.72 1.94 -16.50
C ASN A 309 1.82 2.70 -17.24
N ARG A 310 1.78 2.70 -18.57
CA ARG A 310 2.85 3.29 -19.38
C ARG A 310 2.90 4.82 -19.24
N GLU A 311 1.75 5.47 -19.25
CA GLU A 311 1.63 6.93 -19.16
C GLU A 311 2.12 7.44 -17.81
N MET A 312 1.55 6.92 -16.72
CA MET A 312 1.98 7.30 -15.38
C MET A 312 3.45 6.98 -15.12
N ASN A 313 3.96 5.89 -15.69
CA ASN A 313 5.36 5.52 -15.55
C ASN A 313 6.31 6.47 -16.30
N GLN A 314 5.86 7.14 -17.36
CA GLN A 314 6.61 8.19 -18.05
C GLN A 314 6.63 9.49 -17.21
N ASP A 315 5.50 9.84 -16.59
CA ASP A 315 5.38 11.05 -15.78
C ASP A 315 6.25 11.02 -14.51
N ILE A 316 6.49 9.83 -13.95
CA ILE A 316 7.33 9.65 -12.75
C ILE A 316 8.71 10.31 -12.89
N ALA A 317 9.32 10.28 -14.08
CA ALA A 317 10.62 10.90 -14.33
C ALA A 317 10.64 12.42 -14.12
N ASN A 318 9.47 13.08 -14.19
CA ASN A 318 9.37 14.53 -14.02
C ASN A 318 9.51 14.96 -12.55
N PHE A 319 9.03 14.13 -11.61
CA PHE A 319 8.99 14.47 -10.18
C PHE A 319 9.82 13.53 -9.29
N CYS A 320 10.32 12.40 -9.80
CA CYS A 320 11.21 11.49 -9.07
C CYS A 320 12.63 11.47 -9.66
N PHE A 321 13.58 11.02 -8.86
CA PHE A 321 14.91 10.64 -9.32
C PHE A 321 14.89 9.19 -9.80
N GLU A 322 15.72 8.84 -10.76
CA GLU A 322 15.77 7.48 -11.33
C GLU A 322 17.17 6.90 -11.34
N THR A 323 17.32 5.64 -10.96
CA THR A 323 18.54 4.88 -11.16
C THR A 323 18.34 3.78 -12.19
N LYS A 324 19.28 3.66 -13.13
CA LYS A 324 19.24 2.65 -14.19
C LYS A 324 20.14 1.45 -13.92
N ARG A 325 21.08 1.56 -13.00
CA ARG A 325 22.04 0.51 -12.63
C ARG A 325 22.28 0.55 -11.12
N PRO A 326 22.46 -0.60 -10.46
CA PRO A 326 22.71 -0.65 -9.01
C PRO A 326 23.89 0.23 -8.56
N LYS A 327 24.97 0.25 -9.32
CA LYS A 327 26.19 1.03 -8.99
C LYS A 327 25.99 2.55 -8.99
N ASP A 328 24.92 3.06 -9.60
CA ASP A 328 24.63 4.50 -9.64
C ASP A 328 23.84 4.94 -8.38
N LEU A 329 23.42 4.00 -7.54
CA LEU A 329 22.56 4.27 -6.39
C LEU A 329 23.19 5.21 -5.35
N PRO A 330 24.47 5.07 -4.93
CA PRO A 330 25.07 5.96 -3.94
C PRO A 330 25.02 7.43 -4.37
N GLY A 331 25.49 7.75 -5.57
CA GLY A 331 25.47 9.12 -6.09
C GLY A 331 24.05 9.66 -6.31
N MET A 332 23.07 8.78 -6.58
CA MET A 332 21.67 9.21 -6.72
C MET A 332 21.05 9.50 -5.35
N ILE A 333 21.37 8.75 -4.30
CA ILE A 333 20.93 9.03 -2.92
C ILE A 333 21.40 10.44 -2.50
N GLU A 334 22.68 10.72 -2.66
CA GLU A 334 23.25 12.04 -2.37
C GLU A 334 22.55 13.14 -3.19
N THR A 335 22.39 12.92 -4.50
CA THR A 335 21.69 13.85 -5.38
C THR A 335 20.26 14.11 -4.94
N ALA A 336 19.51 13.07 -4.62
CA ALA A 336 18.11 13.20 -4.24
C ALA A 336 17.94 13.95 -2.92
N LEU A 337 18.78 13.68 -1.93
CA LEU A 337 18.76 14.37 -0.64
C LEU A 337 19.15 15.85 -0.74
N ASN A 338 20.11 16.18 -1.60
CA ASN A 338 20.62 17.55 -1.75
C ASN A 338 19.83 18.41 -2.75
N LYS A 339 19.22 17.80 -3.79
CA LYS A 339 18.57 18.49 -4.91
C LYS A 339 17.07 18.27 -5.03
N ASN A 340 16.41 17.84 -3.96
CA ASN A 340 14.95 17.62 -3.99
C ASN A 340 14.17 18.88 -4.41
N HIS A 341 14.63 20.06 -4.00
CA HIS A 341 14.02 21.34 -4.37
C HIS A 341 13.85 21.52 -5.89
N THR A 342 14.71 20.91 -6.72
CA THR A 342 14.61 20.99 -8.19
C THR A 342 13.40 20.24 -8.76
N ARG A 343 12.73 19.41 -7.95
CA ARG A 343 11.55 18.61 -8.33
C ARG A 343 10.24 19.14 -7.73
N LEU A 344 10.31 20.06 -6.76
CA LEU A 344 9.13 20.48 -5.99
C LEU A 344 8.04 21.12 -6.85
N ASP A 345 8.40 21.89 -7.88
CA ASP A 345 7.39 22.50 -8.76
C ASP A 345 6.60 21.44 -9.55
N ALA A 346 7.31 20.42 -10.05
CA ALA A 346 6.66 19.29 -10.72
C ALA A 346 5.80 18.47 -9.75
N VAL A 347 6.27 18.24 -8.50
CA VAL A 347 5.51 17.59 -7.42
C VAL A 347 4.23 18.36 -7.13
N LYS A 348 4.30 19.68 -6.91
CA LYS A 348 3.13 20.53 -6.63
C LYS A 348 2.13 20.55 -7.80
N GLY A 349 2.64 20.53 -9.03
CA GLY A 349 1.79 20.38 -10.22
C GLY A 349 1.05 19.04 -10.25
N TYR A 350 1.69 17.97 -9.77
CA TYR A 350 1.10 16.64 -9.73
C TYR A 350 0.12 16.43 -8.56
N GLN A 351 0.38 17.04 -7.40
CA GLN A 351 -0.53 17.01 -6.25
C GLN A 351 -1.92 17.62 -6.53
N LYS A 352 -2.02 18.47 -7.54
CA LYS A 352 -3.30 19.09 -7.97
C LYS A 352 -4.12 18.20 -8.91
N LYS A 353 -3.53 17.15 -9.44
CA LYS A 353 -4.20 16.17 -10.32
C LYS A 353 -4.83 15.03 -9.51
#